data_ffa4def31e735960bee838a139f994c7
#
_entry.id   ffa4def31e735960bee838a139f994c7
#
_cell.length_a   1.000
_cell.length_b   1.000
_cell.length_c   1.000
_cell.angle_alpha   90.00
_cell.angle_beta   90.00
_cell.angle_gamma   90.00
#
_symmetry.space_group_name_H-M   'P 1'
#
loop_
_entity.id
_entity.type
_entity.pdbx_description
1 polymer ?
#
loop_
_entity_poly.entity_id
_entity_poly.type
_entity_poly.pdbx_seq_one_letter_code
_entity_poly.pdbx_strand_id
1 'polypeptide(L)'
;MNRTSQSLLALAMLTAPSAVYATTYLSAEQAQAQMFPGETLRPEFRQLTDEQVSAIRKASGESPLGKQLKVWRASGGGWFIVDQVVGKHEYITFALALDASGAVKSTEIMDYRESYGGQVRNPRWLAQFDGKRAGDSLRLGKEVKNISGATLSSKHITDGVRRLLATYAVVLAHGA
;
A
#
# COMPACT_ATOMS: atom_id res chain seq x y z
N MET A 1 -6.57 57.40 51.19
CA MET A 1 -7.12 56.01 51.08
C MET A 1 -7.08 55.62 49.62
N ASN A 2 -6.00 55.00 49.19
CA ASN A 2 -5.82 54.57 47.77
C ASN A 2 -6.14 53.11 47.67
N ARG A 3 -7.15 52.79 46.85
CA ARG A 3 -7.47 51.44 46.45
C ARG A 3 -6.80 51.17 45.10
N THR A 4 -5.75 50.37 45.12
CA THR A 4 -5.10 49.85 43.92
C THR A 4 -5.89 48.65 43.41
N SER A 5 -6.52 48.82 42.25
CA SER A 5 -7.14 47.72 41.50
C SER A 5 -6.06 46.90 40.79
N GLN A 6 -5.90 45.66 41.20
CA GLN A 6 -5.06 44.67 40.45
C GLN A 6 -5.91 44.00 39.39
N SER A 7 -5.59 44.30 38.14
CA SER A 7 -6.17 43.61 36.99
C SER A 7 -5.43 42.30 36.73
N LEU A 8 -6.10 41.17 36.96
CA LEU A 8 -5.60 39.84 36.55
C LEU A 8 -5.82 39.67 35.05
N LEU A 9 -4.75 39.72 34.27
CA LEU A 9 -4.78 39.27 32.88
C LEU A 9 -4.73 37.74 32.86
N ALA A 10 -5.84 37.11 32.52
CA ALA A 10 -5.89 35.67 32.21
C ALA A 10 -5.34 35.43 30.80
N LEU A 11 -4.14 34.83 30.72
CA LEU A 11 -3.53 34.40 29.46
C LEU A 11 -4.17 33.07 29.02
N ALA A 12 -5.14 33.13 28.12
CA ALA A 12 -5.74 31.94 27.50
C ALA A 12 -4.71 31.34 26.49
N MET A 13 -4.07 30.24 26.86
CA MET A 13 -3.27 29.45 25.92
C MET A 13 -4.23 28.74 24.94
N LEU A 14 -4.31 29.23 23.70
CA LEU A 14 -4.92 28.51 22.59
C LEU A 14 -4.01 27.34 22.23
N THR A 15 -4.36 26.12 22.63
CA THR A 15 -3.76 24.92 22.11
C THR A 15 -4.35 24.67 20.72
N ALA A 16 -3.63 25.04 19.66
CA ALA A 16 -4.01 24.67 18.31
C ALA A 16 -3.90 23.13 18.16
N PRO A 17 -4.92 22.44 17.62
CA PRO A 17 -4.80 21.03 17.33
C PRO A 17 -3.70 20.83 16.29
N SER A 18 -2.72 20.00 16.61
CA SER A 18 -1.70 19.57 15.62
C SER A 18 -2.41 18.78 14.53
N ALA A 19 -2.60 19.38 13.37
CA ALA A 19 -3.07 18.67 12.20
C ALA A 19 -2.00 17.63 11.81
N VAL A 20 -2.30 16.36 12.04
CA VAL A 20 -1.50 15.25 11.51
C VAL A 20 -1.75 15.22 10.00
N TYR A 21 -0.85 15.82 9.23
CA TYR A 21 -0.90 15.74 7.79
C TYR A 21 -0.47 14.33 7.37
N ALA A 22 -1.37 13.61 6.71
CA ALA A 22 -1.00 12.40 5.98
C ALA A 22 0.08 12.76 4.95
N THR A 23 1.22 12.09 5.00
CA THR A 23 2.29 12.31 4.02
C THR A 23 2.03 11.41 2.83
N THR A 24 1.53 11.98 1.73
CA THR A 24 1.47 11.30 0.43
C THR A 24 2.86 11.33 -0.19
N TYR A 25 3.44 10.15 -0.44
CA TYR A 25 4.79 10.05 -0.99
C TYR A 25 4.79 10.07 -2.52
N LEU A 26 3.80 9.40 -3.14
CA LEU A 26 3.69 9.28 -4.59
C LEU A 26 2.22 9.41 -5.02
N SER A 27 1.96 10.20 -6.07
CA SER A 27 0.72 10.07 -6.82
C SER A 27 0.73 8.79 -7.68
N ALA A 28 -0.44 8.39 -8.20
CA ALA A 28 -0.50 7.23 -9.10
C ALA A 28 0.37 7.45 -10.35
N GLU A 29 0.35 8.66 -10.93
CA GLU A 29 1.14 9.01 -12.09
C GLU A 29 2.64 8.99 -11.80
N GLN A 30 3.07 9.49 -10.64
CA GLN A 30 4.47 9.45 -10.21
C GLN A 30 4.94 8.01 -10.01
N ALA A 31 4.14 7.17 -9.34
CA ALA A 31 4.46 5.77 -9.15
C ALA A 31 4.53 5.02 -10.49
N GLN A 32 3.60 5.28 -11.42
CA GLN A 32 3.61 4.71 -12.77
C GLN A 32 4.88 5.09 -13.53
N ALA A 33 5.26 6.37 -13.55
CA ALA A 33 6.46 6.84 -14.24
C ALA A 33 7.75 6.23 -13.66
N GLN A 34 7.80 6.02 -12.34
CA GLN A 34 8.94 5.43 -11.65
C GLN A 34 9.04 3.91 -11.88
N MET A 35 7.90 3.19 -11.82
CA MET A 35 7.86 1.74 -11.89
C MET A 35 7.87 1.20 -13.33
N PHE A 36 7.41 2.03 -14.31
CA PHE A 36 7.33 1.71 -15.73
C PHE A 36 7.93 2.84 -16.59
N PRO A 37 9.24 3.12 -16.44
CA PRO A 37 9.88 4.21 -17.18
C PRO A 37 9.79 3.99 -18.69
N GLY A 38 9.28 5.01 -19.42
CA GLY A 38 9.13 4.97 -20.87
C GLY A 38 7.94 4.16 -21.38
N GLU A 39 7.13 3.57 -20.50
CA GLU A 39 5.93 2.84 -20.89
C GLU A 39 4.66 3.70 -20.75
N THR A 40 3.69 3.45 -21.61
CA THR A 40 2.32 3.97 -21.43
C THR A 40 1.49 2.97 -20.62
N LEU A 41 0.71 3.51 -19.66
CA LEU A 41 -0.19 2.71 -18.86
C LEU A 41 -1.64 3.06 -19.19
N ARG A 42 -2.43 2.04 -19.54
CA ARG A 42 -3.85 2.18 -19.86
C ARG A 42 -4.69 1.68 -18.70
N PRO A 43 -5.61 2.47 -18.13
CA PRO A 43 -6.47 2.01 -17.05
C PRO A 43 -7.37 0.86 -17.54
N GLU A 44 -7.42 -0.21 -16.74
CA GLU A 44 -8.26 -1.39 -16.95
C GLU A 44 -8.97 -1.77 -15.65
N PHE A 45 -9.60 -0.82 -14.98
CA PHE A 45 -10.30 -1.05 -13.73
C PHE A 45 -11.34 -2.15 -13.86
N ARG A 46 -11.41 -3.04 -12.87
CA ARG A 46 -12.29 -4.19 -12.89
C ARG A 46 -13.13 -4.25 -11.63
N GLN A 47 -14.33 -4.80 -11.76
CA GLN A 47 -15.21 -5.16 -10.65
C GLN A 47 -15.06 -6.66 -10.38
N LEU A 48 -14.61 -7.03 -9.18
CA LEU A 48 -14.48 -8.43 -8.79
C LEU A 48 -15.85 -9.06 -8.53
N THR A 49 -16.05 -10.29 -9.00
CA THR A 49 -17.22 -11.10 -8.62
C THR A 49 -17.01 -11.72 -7.23
N ASP A 50 -18.07 -12.26 -6.63
CA ASP A 50 -17.98 -12.95 -5.35
C ASP A 50 -17.15 -14.23 -5.45
N GLU A 51 -17.21 -14.92 -6.58
CA GLU A 51 -16.40 -16.10 -6.88
C GLU A 51 -14.91 -15.73 -6.96
N GLN A 52 -14.58 -14.63 -7.62
CA GLN A 52 -13.20 -14.13 -7.69
C GLN A 52 -12.67 -13.72 -6.32
N VAL A 53 -13.46 -13.00 -5.52
CA VAL A 53 -13.10 -12.65 -4.13
C VAL A 53 -12.84 -13.91 -3.31
N SER A 54 -13.72 -14.92 -3.42
CA SER A 54 -13.56 -16.21 -2.73
C SER A 54 -12.30 -16.96 -3.18
N ALA A 55 -12.02 -16.99 -4.49
CA ALA A 55 -10.83 -17.62 -5.06
C ALA A 55 -9.54 -16.92 -4.61
N ILE A 56 -9.51 -15.58 -4.62
CA ILE A 56 -8.38 -14.77 -4.12
C ILE A 56 -8.12 -15.09 -2.64
N ARG A 57 -9.17 -15.08 -1.81
CA ARG A 57 -9.04 -15.42 -0.39
C ARG A 57 -8.52 -16.83 -0.18
N LYS A 58 -9.01 -17.80 -0.93
CA LYS A 58 -8.55 -19.20 -0.85
C LYS A 58 -7.08 -19.32 -1.20
N ALA A 59 -6.61 -18.59 -2.22
CA ALA A 59 -5.23 -18.66 -2.71
C ALA A 59 -4.24 -17.89 -1.81
N SER A 60 -4.66 -16.73 -1.24
CA SER A 60 -3.78 -15.85 -0.48
C SER A 60 -3.94 -15.93 1.05
N GLY A 61 -5.07 -16.42 1.53
CA GLY A 61 -5.49 -16.31 2.93
C GLY A 61 -6.11 -14.96 3.28
N GLU A 62 -6.14 -13.99 2.34
CA GLU A 62 -6.59 -12.61 2.57
C GLU A 62 -7.70 -12.22 1.59
N SER A 63 -8.72 -11.53 2.10
CA SER A 63 -9.78 -10.98 1.26
C SER A 63 -9.38 -9.61 0.71
N PRO A 64 -9.76 -9.26 -0.54
CA PRO A 64 -9.71 -7.88 -0.99
C PRO A 64 -10.52 -6.96 -0.04
N LEU A 65 -10.04 -5.73 0.18
CA LEU A 65 -10.76 -4.74 1.01
C LEU A 65 -12.06 -4.25 0.37
N GLY A 66 -12.16 -4.38 -0.96
CA GLY A 66 -13.32 -4.03 -1.74
C GLY A 66 -13.33 -4.80 -3.05
N LYS A 67 -14.41 -4.68 -3.81
CA LYS A 67 -14.54 -5.36 -5.11
C LYS A 67 -13.97 -4.57 -6.28
N GLN A 68 -13.64 -3.29 -6.10
CA GLN A 68 -13.07 -2.47 -7.15
C GLN A 68 -11.56 -2.69 -7.23
N LEU A 69 -11.08 -3.23 -8.34
CA LEU A 69 -9.65 -3.41 -8.62
C LEU A 69 -9.15 -2.23 -9.46
N LYS A 70 -8.22 -1.45 -8.89
CA LYS A 70 -7.56 -0.33 -9.56
C LYS A 70 -6.28 -0.82 -10.25
N VAL A 71 -6.35 -1.03 -11.55
CA VAL A 71 -5.27 -1.67 -12.31
C VAL A 71 -5.08 -0.98 -13.67
N TRP A 72 -3.82 -0.92 -14.12
CA TRP A 72 -3.43 -0.39 -15.43
C TRP A 72 -2.58 -1.43 -16.14
N ARG A 73 -2.81 -1.57 -17.45
CA ARG A 73 -1.99 -2.40 -18.33
C ARG A 73 -0.87 -1.56 -18.90
N ALA A 74 0.38 -2.00 -18.74
CA ALA A 74 1.54 -1.38 -19.32
C ALA A 74 1.73 -1.82 -20.78
N SER A 75 2.27 -0.95 -21.63
CA SER A 75 2.51 -1.24 -23.05
C SER A 75 3.48 -2.42 -23.28
N GLY A 76 4.38 -2.66 -22.33
CA GLY A 76 5.27 -3.85 -22.32
C GLY A 76 4.60 -5.12 -21.79
N GLY A 77 3.29 -5.12 -21.54
CA GLY A 77 2.53 -6.29 -21.11
C GLY A 77 2.50 -6.51 -19.59
N GLY A 78 3.11 -5.63 -18.81
CA GLY A 78 3.06 -5.67 -17.35
C GLY A 78 1.76 -5.09 -16.78
N TRP A 79 1.66 -5.08 -15.44
CA TRP A 79 0.51 -4.55 -14.72
C TRP A 79 0.95 -3.63 -13.59
N PHE A 80 0.32 -2.47 -13.47
CA PHE A 80 0.42 -1.59 -12.33
C PHE A 80 -0.87 -1.67 -11.53
N ILE A 81 -0.78 -1.98 -10.24
CA ILE A 81 -1.93 -2.20 -9.36
C ILE A 81 -1.79 -1.30 -8.14
N VAL A 82 -2.84 -0.56 -7.79
CA VAL A 82 -2.92 0.22 -6.55
C VAL A 82 -3.91 -0.44 -5.61
N ASP A 83 -3.46 -0.68 -4.38
CA ASP A 83 -4.30 -1.30 -3.35
C ASP A 83 -3.97 -0.69 -1.97
N GLN A 84 -4.72 -1.12 -0.98
CA GLN A 84 -4.57 -0.70 0.40
C GLN A 84 -4.49 -1.90 1.34
N VAL A 85 -3.80 -1.69 2.44
CA VAL A 85 -3.87 -2.59 3.59
C VAL A 85 -4.21 -1.76 4.83
N VAL A 86 -4.83 -2.39 5.81
CA VAL A 86 -5.05 -1.76 7.11
C VAL A 86 -3.72 -1.82 7.87
N GLY A 87 -3.21 -0.68 8.32
CA GLY A 87 -2.07 -0.61 9.23
C GLY A 87 -2.49 -0.98 10.66
N LYS A 88 -2.00 -0.25 11.64
CA LYS A 88 -2.46 -0.39 13.02
C LYS A 88 -3.76 0.40 13.25
N HIS A 89 -3.86 1.62 12.72
CA HIS A 89 -4.97 2.53 12.90
C HIS A 89 -5.47 3.13 11.58
N GLU A 90 -4.58 3.24 10.58
CA GLU A 90 -4.81 3.92 9.32
C GLU A 90 -4.56 2.99 8.13
N TYR A 91 -5.03 3.39 6.96
CA TYR A 91 -4.73 2.68 5.73
C TYR A 91 -3.32 3.01 5.22
N ILE A 92 -2.66 1.99 4.69
CA ILE A 92 -1.41 2.13 3.94
C ILE A 92 -1.74 1.87 2.48
N THR A 93 -1.56 2.88 1.62
CA THR A 93 -1.73 2.73 0.18
C THR A 93 -0.39 2.36 -0.45
N PHE A 94 -0.40 1.32 -1.28
CA PHE A 94 0.80 0.85 -1.96
C PHE A 94 0.52 0.51 -3.43
N ALA A 95 1.55 0.57 -4.25
CA ALA A 95 1.53 0.11 -5.62
C ALA A 95 2.36 -1.16 -5.78
N LEU A 96 1.88 -2.07 -6.62
CA LEU A 96 2.58 -3.27 -7.07
C LEU A 96 2.71 -3.24 -8.59
N ALA A 97 3.94 -3.28 -9.09
CA ALA A 97 4.23 -3.50 -10.50
C ALA A 97 4.51 -4.97 -10.75
N LEU A 98 3.85 -5.55 -11.74
CA LEU A 98 4.14 -6.89 -12.25
C LEU A 98 4.69 -6.78 -13.66
N ASP A 99 5.64 -7.61 -14.00
CA ASP A 99 6.10 -7.77 -15.38
C ASP A 99 5.07 -8.57 -16.23
N ALA A 100 5.34 -8.72 -17.52
CA ALA A 100 4.48 -9.44 -18.45
C ALA A 100 4.25 -10.92 -18.07
N SER A 101 5.14 -11.50 -17.27
CA SER A 101 5.06 -12.89 -16.79
C SER A 101 4.35 -13.01 -15.43
N GLY A 102 3.89 -11.89 -14.84
CA GLY A 102 3.23 -11.82 -13.54
C GLY A 102 4.16 -11.90 -12.33
N ALA A 103 5.48 -11.72 -12.53
CA ALA A 103 6.42 -11.56 -11.43
C ALA A 103 6.42 -10.10 -10.93
N VAL A 104 6.63 -9.92 -9.64
CA VAL A 104 6.79 -8.59 -9.05
C VAL A 104 8.02 -7.92 -9.66
N LYS A 105 7.83 -6.76 -10.28
CA LYS A 105 8.88 -5.88 -10.80
C LYS A 105 9.36 -4.92 -9.72
N SER A 106 8.43 -4.36 -8.94
CA SER A 106 8.71 -3.51 -7.78
C SER A 106 7.46 -3.31 -6.92
N THR A 107 7.67 -2.82 -5.71
CA THR A 107 6.61 -2.44 -4.76
C THR A 107 6.94 -1.07 -4.19
N GLU A 108 5.94 -0.16 -4.10
CA GLU A 108 6.13 1.19 -3.58
C GLU A 108 5.03 1.56 -2.58
N ILE A 109 5.39 2.23 -1.49
CA ILE A 109 4.43 2.80 -0.54
C ILE A 109 4.06 4.20 -1.03
N MET A 110 2.79 4.39 -1.40
CA MET A 110 2.27 5.64 -1.96
C MET A 110 1.75 6.60 -0.88
N ASP A 111 1.10 6.07 0.17
CA ASP A 111 0.58 6.87 1.28
C ASP A 111 0.73 6.07 2.57
N TYR A 112 1.25 6.73 3.61
CA TYR A 112 1.47 6.13 4.92
C TYR A 112 1.02 7.10 6.02
N ARG A 113 -0.07 6.77 6.68
CA ARG A 113 -0.72 7.65 7.68
C ARG A 113 -0.46 7.25 9.13
N GLU A 114 0.22 6.15 9.34
CA GLU A 114 0.57 5.70 10.67
C GLU A 114 1.67 6.57 11.30
N SER A 115 1.60 6.79 12.61
CA SER A 115 2.63 7.52 13.35
C SER A 115 3.94 6.73 13.50
N TYR A 116 3.88 5.40 13.42
CA TYR A 116 5.01 4.49 13.60
C TYR A 116 5.05 3.44 12.49
N GLY A 117 6.24 2.88 12.23
CA GLY A 117 6.40 1.78 11.29
C GLY A 117 6.71 2.21 9.85
N GLY A 118 7.01 3.50 9.62
CA GLY A 118 7.35 4.04 8.31
C GLY A 118 8.59 3.41 7.65
N GLN A 119 9.33 2.59 8.38
CA GLN A 119 10.48 1.83 7.85
C GLN A 119 10.10 0.83 6.75
N VAL A 120 8.81 0.46 6.62
CA VAL A 120 8.32 -0.35 5.49
C VAL A 120 8.50 0.32 4.14
N ARG A 121 8.76 1.64 4.10
CA ARG A 121 9.11 2.40 2.89
C ARG A 121 10.55 2.19 2.42
N ASN A 122 11.37 1.52 3.22
CA ASN A 122 12.77 1.30 2.86
C ASN A 122 12.85 0.47 1.56
N PRO A 123 13.46 0.99 0.47
CA PRO A 123 13.52 0.28 -0.80
C PRO A 123 14.19 -1.09 -0.71
N ARG A 124 15.20 -1.24 0.18
CA ARG A 124 15.85 -2.55 0.40
C ARG A 124 14.90 -3.56 1.03
N TRP A 125 13.95 -3.11 1.85
CA TRP A 125 12.95 -3.99 2.42
C TRP A 125 11.90 -4.36 1.37
N LEU A 126 11.43 -3.40 0.59
CA LEU A 126 10.46 -3.61 -0.49
C LEU A 126 11.02 -4.53 -1.59
N ALA A 127 12.31 -4.43 -1.91
CA ALA A 127 12.97 -5.29 -2.90
C ALA A 127 12.93 -6.79 -2.56
N GLN A 128 12.53 -7.19 -1.34
CA GLN A 128 12.32 -8.61 -1.01
C GLN A 128 11.15 -9.23 -1.76
N PHE A 129 10.25 -8.41 -2.28
CA PHE A 129 9.12 -8.86 -3.09
C PHE A 129 9.48 -9.03 -4.57
N ASP A 130 10.59 -8.46 -5.05
CA ASP A 130 10.99 -8.50 -6.45
C ASP A 130 11.16 -9.95 -6.93
N GLY A 131 10.64 -10.24 -8.11
CA GLY A 131 10.64 -11.57 -8.72
C GLY A 131 9.62 -12.56 -8.14
N LYS A 132 8.91 -12.21 -7.05
CA LYS A 132 7.88 -13.07 -6.45
C LYS A 132 6.69 -13.23 -7.38
N ARG A 133 6.03 -14.40 -7.31
CA ARG A 133 4.92 -14.79 -8.17
C ARG A 133 3.74 -15.33 -7.37
N ALA A 134 2.61 -15.49 -8.04
CA ALA A 134 1.47 -16.19 -7.46
C ALA A 134 1.85 -17.62 -7.06
N GLY A 135 1.48 -18.01 -5.84
CA GLY A 135 1.84 -19.31 -5.26
C GLY A 135 3.13 -19.32 -4.44
N ASP A 136 3.97 -18.26 -4.53
CA ASP A 136 5.14 -18.16 -3.67
C ASP A 136 4.74 -17.98 -2.21
N SER A 137 5.50 -18.64 -1.33
CA SER A 137 5.35 -18.46 0.11
C SER A 137 5.91 -17.12 0.52
N LEU A 138 5.03 -16.19 0.89
CA LEU A 138 5.37 -14.88 1.42
C LEU A 138 4.96 -14.81 2.90
N ARG A 139 5.85 -15.29 3.78
CA ARG A 139 5.61 -15.31 5.24
C ARG A 139 6.60 -14.39 5.92
N LEU A 140 6.06 -13.44 6.68
CA LEU A 140 6.87 -12.55 7.50
C LEU A 140 7.67 -13.34 8.54
N GLY A 141 8.94 -13.00 8.73
CA GLY A 141 9.86 -13.69 9.62
C GLY A 141 10.49 -14.97 9.04
N LYS A 142 10.12 -15.31 7.79
CA LYS A 142 10.70 -16.42 7.02
C LYS A 142 11.25 -15.92 5.69
N GLU A 143 10.41 -15.91 4.65
CA GLU A 143 10.79 -15.46 3.31
C GLU A 143 10.89 -13.92 3.22
N VAL A 144 10.14 -13.20 4.06
CA VAL A 144 10.19 -11.74 4.17
C VAL A 144 10.67 -11.35 5.56
N LYS A 145 11.75 -10.57 5.65
CA LYS A 145 12.30 -10.11 6.93
C LYS A 145 11.34 -9.16 7.62
N ASN A 146 11.12 -9.38 8.91
CA ASN A 146 10.38 -8.43 9.74
C ASN A 146 11.22 -7.19 10.04
N ILE A 147 10.54 -6.06 10.22
CA ILE A 147 11.15 -4.81 10.71
C ILE A 147 10.76 -4.64 12.18
N SER A 148 11.76 -4.61 13.06
CA SER A 148 11.54 -4.31 14.48
C SER A 148 10.91 -2.91 14.62
N GLY A 149 9.85 -2.80 15.40
CA GLY A 149 9.07 -1.55 15.54
C GLY A 149 8.04 -1.29 14.45
N ALA A 150 8.04 -2.10 13.35
CA ALA A 150 7.09 -1.98 12.24
C ALA A 150 6.41 -3.31 11.89
N THR A 151 6.27 -4.23 12.85
CA THR A 151 5.82 -5.61 12.61
C THR A 151 4.43 -5.67 11.97
N LEU A 152 3.46 -4.85 12.42
CA LEU A 152 2.12 -4.85 11.86
C LEU A 152 2.12 -4.35 10.41
N SER A 153 2.81 -3.23 10.13
CA SER A 153 2.91 -2.69 8.77
C SER A 153 3.63 -3.68 7.85
N SER A 154 4.74 -4.30 8.31
CA SER A 154 5.47 -5.34 7.56
C SER A 154 4.58 -6.54 7.25
N LYS A 155 3.79 -7.00 8.24
CA LYS A 155 2.85 -8.10 8.06
C LYS A 155 1.78 -7.76 7.02
N HIS A 156 1.10 -6.64 7.17
CA HIS A 156 -0.03 -6.29 6.33
C HIS A 156 0.40 -5.98 4.89
N ILE A 157 1.57 -5.34 4.67
CA ILE A 157 2.13 -5.18 3.32
C ILE A 157 2.48 -6.53 2.70
N THR A 158 3.11 -7.44 3.45
CA THR A 158 3.42 -8.79 2.96
C THR A 158 2.16 -9.55 2.56
N ASP A 159 1.12 -9.49 3.38
CA ASP A 159 -0.18 -10.10 3.12
C ASP A 159 -0.87 -9.44 1.91
N GLY A 160 -0.76 -8.11 1.78
CA GLY A 160 -1.27 -7.35 0.63
C GLY A 160 -0.61 -7.76 -0.68
N VAL A 161 0.72 -7.87 -0.71
CA VAL A 161 1.46 -8.34 -1.90
C VAL A 161 1.03 -9.76 -2.27
N ARG A 162 0.93 -10.68 -1.31
CA ARG A 162 0.46 -12.05 -1.54
C ARG A 162 -0.96 -12.07 -2.10
N ARG A 163 -1.86 -11.22 -1.57
CA ARG A 163 -3.23 -11.05 -2.07
C ARG A 163 -3.24 -10.54 -3.51
N LEU A 164 -2.43 -9.53 -3.86
CA LEU A 164 -2.38 -8.99 -5.22
C LEU A 164 -1.80 -9.99 -6.23
N LEU A 165 -0.82 -10.80 -5.84
CA LEU A 165 -0.33 -11.90 -6.68
C LEU A 165 -1.41 -12.96 -6.95
N ALA A 166 -2.22 -13.30 -5.94
CA ALA A 166 -3.38 -14.17 -6.13
C ALA A 166 -4.46 -13.49 -7.01
N THR A 167 -4.68 -12.19 -6.84
CA THR A 167 -5.58 -11.41 -7.70
C THR A 167 -5.13 -11.43 -9.16
N TYR A 168 -3.84 -11.28 -9.42
CA TYR A 168 -3.28 -11.42 -10.77
C TYR A 168 -3.62 -12.79 -11.36
N ALA A 169 -3.33 -13.87 -10.64
CA ALA A 169 -3.57 -15.23 -11.13
C ALA A 169 -5.06 -15.52 -11.41
N VAL A 170 -5.96 -15.00 -10.58
CA VAL A 170 -7.41 -15.26 -10.70
C VAL A 170 -8.08 -14.38 -11.75
N VAL A 171 -7.61 -13.12 -11.92
CA VAL A 171 -8.37 -12.09 -12.65
C VAL A 171 -7.64 -11.58 -13.88
N LEU A 172 -6.31 -11.41 -13.82
CA LEU A 172 -5.55 -10.68 -14.84
C LEU A 172 -4.78 -11.59 -15.78
N ALA A 173 -4.32 -12.76 -15.32
CA ALA A 173 -3.51 -13.68 -16.11
C ALA A 173 -4.26 -14.29 -17.31
N HIS A 174 -5.59 -14.32 -17.28
CA HIS A 174 -6.43 -14.94 -18.31
C HIS A 174 -7.13 -13.93 -19.23
N GLY A 175 -6.79 -12.65 -19.12
CA GLY A 175 -7.42 -11.55 -19.87
C GLY A 175 -6.48 -10.84 -20.83
N ALA A 176 -5.48 -11.54 -21.36
CA ALA A 176 -4.59 -11.05 -22.42
C ALA A 176 -5.00 -11.61 -23.76
#